data_4da08240bffeb0a408b5e7341b36c02c
#
_entry.id   4da08240bffeb0a408b5e7341b36c02c
#
_cell.length_a   1.000
_cell.length_b   1.000
_cell.length_c   1.000
_cell.angle_alpha   90.00
_cell.angle_beta   90.00
_cell.angle_gamma   90.00
#
_symmetry.space_group_name_H-M   'P 1'
#
loop_
_entity.id
_entity.type
_entity.pdbx_description
1 polymer ?
#
loop_
_entity_poly.entity_id
_entity_poly.type
_entity_poly.pdbx_seq_one_letter_code
_entity_poly.pdbx_strand_id
1 'polypeptide(L)'
;MLEYVYPLIGIPLIFICTTLGALFVFFIRKKEISPRLSKIFIGFAAGVMFSASFFSLIKPALETDVSYMPTWLIVAISIILGAGFLWLIDKIVPHFHSAEKQDEGLPAKGMSKTSKMFLAVTIHNVPEGLSVGIAFGVALSQTNNHALLVGALLLSIGIGIQNIPEGAVVSLPIKGETGSSSKAFLFGMMSGIVEPIAAGIGLFLAMQIQGLMPWALAFAAGCMIYVVAEEMIPEMTSEGHDHFGVWSFLLGFVIMLALDCIQF
;
A
#
# COMPACT_ATOMS: atom_id res chain seq x y z
N MET A 1 -13.57 19.17 16.71
CA MET A 1 -12.37 19.84 16.15
C MET A 1 -11.09 19.01 16.32
N LEU A 2 -10.86 18.41 17.49
CA LEU A 2 -9.69 17.54 17.75
C LEU A 2 -9.65 16.29 16.86
N GLU A 3 -10.80 15.73 16.46
CA GLU A 3 -10.90 14.52 15.66
C GLU A 3 -10.30 14.66 14.25
N TYR A 4 -10.38 15.85 13.65
CA TYR A 4 -9.80 16.14 12.34
C TYR A 4 -8.27 16.24 12.34
N VAL A 5 -7.64 16.30 13.52
CA VAL A 5 -6.16 16.30 13.63
C VAL A 5 -5.58 14.96 13.20
N TYR A 6 -6.29 13.85 13.45
CA TYR A 6 -5.82 12.50 13.10
C TYR A 6 -5.60 12.33 11.59
N PRO A 7 -6.59 12.58 10.70
CA PRO A 7 -6.36 12.48 9.25
C PRO A 7 -5.38 13.54 8.74
N LEU A 8 -5.32 14.74 9.35
CA LEU A 8 -4.34 15.77 8.99
C LEU A 8 -2.89 15.34 9.28
N ILE A 9 -2.67 14.40 10.19
CA ILE A 9 -1.36 13.80 10.46
C ILE A 9 -1.17 12.53 9.63
N GLY A 10 -2.13 11.60 9.69
CA GLY A 10 -2.00 10.27 9.10
C GLY A 10 -1.92 10.26 7.58
N ILE A 11 -2.72 11.07 6.90
CA ILE A 11 -2.71 11.13 5.43
C ILE A 11 -1.39 11.70 4.88
N PRO A 12 -0.85 12.83 5.37
CA PRO A 12 0.47 13.27 4.90
C PRO A 12 1.62 12.33 5.30
N LEU A 13 1.48 11.61 6.41
CA LEU A 13 2.53 10.74 6.94
C LEU A 13 2.94 9.65 5.94
N ILE A 14 1.99 9.00 5.26
CA ILE A 14 2.27 7.95 4.29
C ILE A 14 3.15 8.49 3.15
N PHE A 15 2.76 9.61 2.54
CA PHE A 15 3.54 10.29 1.50
C PHE A 15 4.92 10.75 1.98
N ILE A 16 5.02 11.28 3.20
CA ILE A 16 6.31 11.70 3.79
C ILE A 16 7.23 10.49 3.91
N CYS A 17 6.72 9.34 4.32
CA CYS A 17 7.50 8.11 4.46
C CYS A 17 8.00 7.59 3.11
N THR A 18 7.17 7.58 2.05
CA THR A 18 7.59 7.27 0.68
C THR A 18 8.70 8.22 0.22
N THR A 19 8.54 9.51 0.50
CA THR A 19 9.54 10.55 0.19
C THR A 19 10.85 10.32 0.96
N LEU A 20 10.78 9.95 2.25
CA LEU A 20 11.95 9.59 3.06
C LEU A 20 12.68 8.38 2.49
N GLY A 21 11.92 7.37 2.01
CA GLY A 21 12.48 6.24 1.28
C GLY A 21 13.23 6.66 0.03
N ALA A 22 12.64 7.54 -0.77
CA ALA A 22 13.28 8.07 -1.96
C ALA A 22 14.57 8.86 -1.67
N LEU A 23 14.72 9.46 -0.49
CA LEU A 23 15.93 10.17 -0.08
C LEU A 23 17.17 9.26 0.01
N PHE A 24 17.00 7.94 0.17
CA PHE A 24 18.14 7.01 0.22
C PHE A 24 19.05 7.10 -0.99
N VAL A 25 18.56 7.55 -2.15
CA VAL A 25 19.38 7.73 -3.36
C VAL A 25 20.55 8.70 -3.19
N PHE A 26 20.47 9.63 -2.25
CA PHE A 26 21.56 10.57 -2.00
C PHE A 26 22.69 9.96 -1.14
N PHE A 27 22.34 8.96 -0.31
CA PHE A 27 23.28 8.32 0.61
C PHE A 27 23.89 7.04 0.04
N ILE A 28 23.15 6.29 -0.77
CA ILE A 28 23.60 5.05 -1.38
C ILE A 28 24.43 5.36 -2.63
N ARG A 29 25.74 5.08 -2.58
CA ARG A 29 26.65 5.30 -3.73
C ARG A 29 26.50 4.25 -4.83
N LYS A 30 25.99 3.07 -4.51
CA LYS A 30 25.74 1.99 -5.48
C LYS A 30 24.60 2.37 -6.41
N LYS A 31 24.71 1.98 -7.68
CA LYS A 31 23.70 2.25 -8.71
C LYS A 31 22.46 1.33 -8.61
N GLU A 32 22.59 0.23 -7.89
CA GLU A 32 21.53 -0.78 -7.75
C GLU A 32 21.47 -1.29 -6.32
N ILE A 33 20.25 -1.64 -5.87
CA ILE A 33 20.03 -2.39 -4.62
C ILE A 33 20.53 -3.81 -4.84
N SER A 34 21.18 -4.40 -3.83
CA SER A 34 21.51 -5.83 -3.92
C SER A 34 20.19 -6.64 -3.94
N PRO A 35 20.12 -7.74 -4.71
CA PRO A 35 18.91 -8.57 -4.78
C PRO A 35 18.40 -9.01 -3.39
N ARG A 36 19.34 -9.32 -2.47
CA ARG A 36 18.99 -9.67 -1.08
C ARG A 36 18.30 -8.51 -0.35
N LEU A 37 18.81 -7.29 -0.48
CA LEU A 37 18.21 -6.13 0.20
C LEU A 37 16.84 -5.78 -0.40
N SER A 38 16.66 -5.93 -1.72
CA SER A 38 15.37 -5.78 -2.38
C SER A 38 14.34 -6.75 -1.82
N LYS A 39 14.70 -8.05 -1.71
CA LYS A 39 13.82 -9.07 -1.11
C LYS A 39 13.43 -8.76 0.34
N ILE A 40 14.38 -8.26 1.14
CA ILE A 40 14.10 -7.85 2.52
C ILE A 40 13.09 -6.70 2.54
N PHE A 41 13.26 -5.70 1.70
CA PHE A 41 12.37 -4.54 1.64
C PHE A 41 10.98 -4.91 1.16
N ILE A 42 10.88 -5.66 0.08
CA ILE A 42 9.61 -6.12 -0.49
C ILE A 42 8.90 -7.09 0.46
N GLY A 43 9.62 -8.04 1.03
CA GLY A 43 9.04 -8.97 2.00
C GLY A 43 8.50 -8.25 3.24
N PHE A 44 9.25 -7.28 3.77
CA PHE A 44 8.80 -6.48 4.91
C PHE A 44 7.51 -5.72 4.58
N ALA A 45 7.47 -5.01 3.45
CA ALA A 45 6.30 -4.27 3.01
C ALA A 45 5.10 -5.20 2.78
N ALA A 46 5.29 -6.33 2.10
CA ALA A 46 4.26 -7.35 1.89
C ALA A 46 3.67 -7.87 3.21
N GLY A 47 4.52 -8.10 4.23
CA GLY A 47 4.07 -8.54 5.54
C GLY A 47 3.22 -7.51 6.27
N VAL A 48 3.61 -6.24 6.23
CA VAL A 48 2.82 -5.13 6.81
C VAL A 48 1.49 -5.01 6.09
N MET A 49 1.48 -4.96 4.74
CA MET A 49 0.26 -4.85 3.94
C MET A 49 -0.70 -6.02 4.19
N PHE A 50 -0.17 -7.24 4.25
CA PHE A 50 -0.99 -8.43 4.48
C PHE A 50 -1.65 -8.40 5.86
N SER A 51 -0.91 -8.04 6.92
CA SER A 51 -1.44 -7.88 8.28
C SER A 51 -2.50 -6.77 8.34
N ALA A 52 -2.21 -5.59 7.76
CA ALA A 52 -3.14 -4.47 7.71
C ALA A 52 -4.44 -4.83 6.99
N SER A 53 -4.37 -5.58 5.88
CA SER A 53 -5.55 -6.03 5.14
C SER A 53 -6.50 -6.85 6.02
N PHE A 54 -5.96 -7.72 6.88
CA PHE A 54 -6.79 -8.56 7.76
C PHE A 54 -7.27 -7.80 9.00
N PHE A 55 -6.37 -7.19 9.75
CA PHE A 55 -6.68 -6.66 11.08
C PHE A 55 -7.25 -5.25 11.03
N SER A 56 -6.72 -4.38 10.17
CA SER A 56 -7.18 -2.99 10.10
C SER A 56 -8.34 -2.77 9.12
N LEU A 57 -8.59 -3.70 8.16
CA LEU A 57 -9.63 -3.52 7.14
C LEU A 57 -10.70 -4.62 7.19
N ILE A 58 -10.35 -5.91 7.06
CA ILE A 58 -11.34 -7.00 7.00
C ILE A 58 -12.02 -7.18 8.35
N LYS A 59 -11.27 -7.18 9.45
CA LYS A 59 -11.83 -7.36 10.79
C LYS A 59 -12.88 -6.30 11.11
N PRO A 60 -12.62 -4.99 11.01
CA PRO A 60 -13.63 -3.95 11.23
C PRO A 60 -14.81 -4.03 10.25
N ALA A 61 -14.56 -4.43 9.00
CA ALA A 61 -15.63 -4.65 8.03
C ALA A 61 -16.59 -5.77 8.48
N LEU A 62 -16.08 -6.87 9.02
CA LEU A 62 -16.86 -7.99 9.52
C LEU A 62 -17.63 -7.66 10.82
N GLU A 63 -17.11 -6.77 11.63
CA GLU A 63 -17.72 -6.31 12.89
C GLU A 63 -18.85 -5.28 12.65
N THR A 64 -19.00 -4.80 11.41
CA THR A 64 -20.08 -3.87 11.06
C THR A 64 -21.41 -4.61 10.92
N ASP A 65 -22.42 -4.23 11.70
CA ASP A 65 -23.75 -4.79 11.57
C ASP A 65 -24.54 -4.12 10.44
N VAL A 66 -25.02 -4.91 9.49
CA VAL A 66 -25.87 -4.48 8.38
C VAL A 66 -27.09 -5.38 8.25
N SER A 67 -28.26 -4.76 8.07
CA SER A 67 -29.55 -5.46 8.11
C SER A 67 -30.02 -6.06 6.79
N TYR A 68 -29.44 -5.66 5.66
CA TYR A 68 -29.93 -6.02 4.31
C TYR A 68 -29.24 -7.26 3.70
N MET A 69 -28.05 -7.64 4.19
CA MET A 69 -27.29 -8.80 3.72
C MET A 69 -26.34 -9.29 4.83
N PRO A 70 -26.03 -10.60 4.90
CA PRO A 70 -25.00 -11.08 5.83
C PRO A 70 -23.64 -10.40 5.60
N THR A 71 -23.06 -9.81 6.65
CA THR A 71 -21.83 -9.00 6.55
C THR A 71 -20.65 -9.79 5.94
N TRP A 72 -20.51 -11.08 6.30
CA TRP A 72 -19.46 -11.93 5.70
C TRP A 72 -19.58 -12.04 4.17
N LEU A 73 -20.82 -12.04 3.63
CA LEU A 73 -21.05 -12.11 2.18
C LEU A 73 -20.68 -10.78 1.50
N ILE A 74 -21.00 -9.64 2.13
CA ILE A 74 -20.57 -8.32 1.68
C ILE A 74 -19.03 -8.27 1.60
N VAL A 75 -18.35 -8.69 2.67
CA VAL A 75 -16.90 -8.70 2.75
C VAL A 75 -16.30 -9.60 1.67
N ALA A 76 -16.81 -10.82 1.49
CA ALA A 76 -16.33 -11.74 0.48
C ALA A 76 -16.48 -11.18 -0.95
N ILE A 77 -17.64 -10.63 -1.29
CA ILE A 77 -17.88 -10.01 -2.60
C ILE A 77 -16.96 -8.81 -2.80
N SER A 78 -16.80 -7.95 -1.78
CA SER A 78 -15.98 -6.74 -1.87
C SER A 78 -14.50 -7.04 -2.06
N ILE A 79 -13.97 -8.07 -1.39
CA ILE A 79 -12.58 -8.53 -1.61
C ILE A 79 -12.39 -8.94 -3.08
N ILE A 80 -13.31 -9.72 -3.63
CA ILE A 80 -13.22 -10.13 -5.06
C ILE A 80 -13.35 -8.93 -6.00
N LEU A 81 -14.22 -7.97 -5.68
CA LEU A 81 -14.35 -6.74 -6.48
C LEU A 81 -13.08 -5.89 -6.42
N GLY A 82 -12.46 -5.75 -5.24
CA GLY A 82 -11.20 -5.04 -5.07
C GLY A 82 -10.04 -5.69 -5.83
N ALA A 83 -9.88 -7.00 -5.70
CA ALA A 83 -8.89 -7.77 -6.44
C ALA A 83 -9.13 -7.67 -7.96
N GLY A 84 -10.39 -7.82 -8.41
CA GLY A 84 -10.77 -7.69 -9.81
C GLY A 84 -10.55 -6.29 -10.39
N PHE A 85 -10.70 -5.26 -9.57
CA PHE A 85 -10.42 -3.88 -9.95
C PHE A 85 -8.93 -3.69 -10.22
N LEU A 86 -8.05 -4.15 -9.33
CA LEU A 86 -6.60 -4.06 -9.55
C LEU A 86 -6.18 -4.88 -10.75
N TRP A 87 -6.63 -6.13 -10.85
CA TRP A 87 -6.37 -6.97 -12.02
C TRP A 87 -6.76 -6.29 -13.34
N LEU A 88 -7.87 -5.54 -13.36
CA LEU A 88 -8.29 -4.78 -14.55
C LEU A 88 -7.34 -3.62 -14.84
N ILE A 89 -6.88 -2.91 -13.81
CA ILE A 89 -5.91 -1.82 -13.95
C ILE A 89 -4.59 -2.35 -14.49
N ASP A 90 -4.09 -3.48 -13.98
CA ASP A 90 -2.84 -4.12 -14.41
C ASP A 90 -2.90 -4.50 -15.90
N LYS A 91 -4.06 -4.94 -16.39
CA LYS A 91 -4.25 -5.20 -17.82
C LYS A 91 -4.24 -3.95 -18.70
N ILE A 92 -4.52 -2.79 -18.15
CA ILE A 92 -4.63 -1.53 -18.90
C ILE A 92 -3.31 -0.74 -18.81
N VAL A 93 -2.72 -0.67 -17.63
CA VAL A 93 -1.53 0.16 -17.41
C VAL A 93 -0.26 -0.62 -17.78
N PRO A 94 0.60 -0.06 -18.65
CA PRO A 94 1.88 -0.68 -18.99
C PRO A 94 2.79 -0.74 -17.77
N HIS A 95 3.10 -1.93 -17.30
CA HIS A 95 4.01 -2.14 -16.20
C HIS A 95 4.95 -3.33 -16.42
N PHE A 96 5.93 -3.52 -15.56
CA PHE A 96 6.96 -4.53 -15.69
C PHE A 96 7.05 -5.37 -14.42
N HIS A 97 6.76 -6.66 -14.54
CA HIS A 97 6.96 -7.64 -13.46
C HIS A 97 8.43 -8.00 -13.34
N SER A 98 9.07 -7.57 -12.24
CA SER A 98 10.49 -7.83 -12.01
C SER A 98 10.79 -9.31 -11.80
N ALA A 99 9.90 -10.05 -11.15
CA ALA A 99 10.05 -11.48 -10.88
C ALA A 99 10.02 -12.33 -12.15
N GLU A 100 9.09 -12.06 -13.05
CA GLU A 100 8.87 -12.82 -14.29
C GLU A 100 9.68 -12.28 -15.47
N LYS A 101 10.26 -11.09 -15.33
CA LYS A 101 10.99 -10.35 -16.39
C LYS A 101 10.11 -10.12 -17.64
N GLN A 102 8.83 -9.93 -17.44
CA GLN A 102 7.83 -9.73 -18.51
C GLN A 102 7.17 -8.36 -18.41
N ASP A 103 6.78 -7.85 -19.59
CA ASP A 103 5.93 -6.67 -19.71
C ASP A 103 4.47 -7.10 -19.61
N GLU A 104 3.65 -6.39 -18.82
CA GLU A 104 2.21 -6.54 -18.77
C GLU A 104 1.50 -5.20 -19.05
N GLY A 105 0.18 -5.28 -19.32
CA GLY A 105 -0.62 -4.12 -19.70
C GLY A 105 -0.59 -3.84 -21.20
N LEU A 106 -1.16 -2.70 -21.58
CA LEU A 106 -1.21 -2.28 -22.98
C LEU A 106 0.20 -1.99 -23.52
N PRO A 107 0.50 -2.37 -24.78
CA PRO A 107 1.82 -2.15 -25.37
C PRO A 107 2.23 -0.68 -25.38
N ALA A 108 3.28 -0.31 -24.63
CA ALA A 108 3.83 1.03 -24.58
C ALA A 108 5.20 1.06 -25.27
N LYS A 109 5.19 1.27 -26.60
CA LYS A 109 6.42 1.39 -27.40
C LYS A 109 7.24 2.60 -26.93
N GLY A 110 8.51 2.36 -26.56
CA GLY A 110 9.45 3.43 -26.18
C GLY A 110 9.48 3.78 -24.70
N MET A 111 8.67 3.15 -23.86
CA MET A 111 8.75 3.34 -22.40
C MET A 111 9.90 2.49 -21.82
N SER A 112 10.74 3.10 -20.97
CA SER A 112 11.83 2.37 -20.31
C SER A 112 11.28 1.40 -19.26
N LYS A 113 12.05 0.36 -18.93
CA LYS A 113 11.74 -0.59 -17.86
C LYS A 113 11.47 0.13 -16.54
N THR A 114 12.29 1.10 -16.20
CA THR A 114 12.21 1.88 -14.98
C THR A 114 10.94 2.74 -14.92
N SER A 115 10.52 3.29 -16.09
CA SER A 115 9.24 4.03 -16.17
C SER A 115 8.03 3.12 -15.95
N LYS A 116 8.08 1.89 -16.45
CA LYS A 116 7.02 0.89 -16.23
C LYS A 116 6.96 0.46 -14.76
N MET A 117 8.11 0.24 -14.13
CA MET A 117 8.21 -0.06 -12.71
C MET A 117 7.70 1.11 -11.83
N PHE A 118 8.01 2.36 -12.20
CA PHE A 118 7.44 3.54 -11.54
C PHE A 118 5.92 3.56 -11.61
N LEU A 119 5.32 3.22 -12.75
CA LEU A 119 3.86 3.17 -12.90
C LEU A 119 3.26 2.04 -12.05
N ALA A 120 3.87 0.84 -12.05
CA ALA A 120 3.43 -0.27 -11.21
C ALA A 120 3.30 0.19 -9.75
N VAL A 121 4.39 0.65 -9.15
CA VAL A 121 4.36 1.09 -7.75
C VAL A 121 3.39 2.26 -7.52
N THR A 122 3.28 3.21 -8.46
CA THR A 122 2.31 4.29 -8.34
C THR A 122 0.87 3.78 -8.25
N ILE A 123 0.53 2.71 -8.99
CA ILE A 123 -0.80 2.09 -8.93
C ILE A 123 -1.01 1.37 -7.59
N HIS A 124 0.03 0.71 -7.06
CA HIS A 124 -0.05 0.01 -5.79
C HIS A 124 -0.26 0.97 -4.61
N ASN A 125 0.27 2.17 -4.70
CA ASN A 125 0.08 3.21 -3.68
C ASN A 125 -1.36 3.76 -3.64
N VAL A 126 -2.17 3.54 -4.69
CA VAL A 126 -3.59 3.95 -4.70
C VAL A 126 -4.42 3.19 -3.65
N PRO A 127 -4.41 1.85 -3.57
CA PRO A 127 -5.06 1.09 -2.50
C PRO A 127 -4.62 1.48 -1.09
N GLU A 128 -3.33 1.76 -0.91
CA GLU A 128 -2.78 2.18 0.39
C GLU A 128 -3.38 3.49 0.86
N GLY A 129 -3.31 4.52 0.01
CA GLY A 129 -3.95 5.79 0.30
C GLY A 129 -5.44 5.64 0.52
N LEU A 130 -6.14 4.89 -0.36
CA LEU A 130 -7.57 4.66 -0.27
C LEU A 130 -7.95 4.01 1.07
N SER A 131 -7.20 3.00 1.53
CA SER A 131 -7.44 2.31 2.81
C SER A 131 -7.34 3.23 4.01
N VAL A 132 -6.31 4.07 4.06
CA VAL A 132 -6.11 5.09 5.10
C VAL A 132 -7.25 6.10 5.10
N GLY A 133 -7.62 6.59 3.91
CA GLY A 133 -8.72 7.55 3.77
C GLY A 133 -10.06 6.99 4.21
N ILE A 134 -10.38 5.76 3.78
CA ILE A 134 -11.62 5.07 4.19
C ILE A 134 -11.63 4.86 5.71
N ALA A 135 -10.54 4.39 6.30
CA ALA A 135 -10.46 4.18 7.75
C ALA A 135 -10.72 5.46 8.54
N PHE A 136 -10.13 6.59 8.14
CA PHE A 136 -10.43 7.88 8.75
C PHE A 136 -11.86 8.37 8.48
N GLY A 137 -12.37 8.18 7.27
CA GLY A 137 -13.74 8.57 6.92
C GLY A 137 -14.78 7.82 7.73
N VAL A 138 -14.57 6.52 7.92
CA VAL A 138 -15.38 5.67 8.81
C VAL A 138 -15.30 6.16 10.25
N ALA A 139 -14.09 6.41 10.76
CA ALA A 139 -13.90 6.89 12.13
C ALA A 139 -14.57 8.25 12.38
N LEU A 140 -14.53 9.17 11.42
CA LEU A 140 -15.16 10.48 11.51
C LEU A 140 -16.70 10.43 11.34
N SER A 141 -17.23 9.42 10.65
CA SER A 141 -18.69 9.26 10.50
C SER A 141 -19.38 8.70 11.75
N GLN A 142 -18.61 8.08 12.65
CA GLN A 142 -19.12 7.54 13.91
C GLN A 142 -18.83 8.52 15.07
N THR A 143 -19.88 9.05 15.68
CA THR A 143 -19.76 9.98 16.82
C THR A 143 -19.10 9.31 18.03
N ASN A 144 -18.07 9.97 18.60
CA ASN A 144 -17.34 9.57 19.82
C ASN A 144 -16.53 8.26 19.72
N ASN A 145 -16.10 7.85 18.55
CA ASN A 145 -15.28 6.64 18.45
C ASN A 145 -13.77 6.97 18.31
N HIS A 146 -13.17 7.38 19.44
CA HIS A 146 -11.72 7.65 19.54
C HIS A 146 -10.87 6.44 19.17
N ALA A 147 -11.31 5.22 19.46
CA ALA A 147 -10.61 3.99 19.14
C ALA A 147 -10.43 3.82 17.61
N LEU A 148 -11.47 4.09 16.82
CA LEU A 148 -11.37 4.04 15.36
C LEU A 148 -10.41 5.09 14.78
N LEU A 149 -10.35 6.29 15.37
CA LEU A 149 -9.40 7.32 14.97
C LEU A 149 -7.96 6.92 15.26
N VAL A 150 -7.72 6.34 16.43
CA VAL A 150 -6.42 5.78 16.80
C VAL A 150 -6.06 4.62 15.86
N GLY A 151 -7.00 3.73 15.55
CA GLY A 151 -6.83 2.65 14.60
C GLY A 151 -6.42 3.10 13.20
N ALA A 152 -7.14 4.09 12.68
CA ALA A 152 -6.79 4.68 11.39
C ALA A 152 -5.40 5.35 11.39
N LEU A 153 -4.99 5.97 12.52
CA LEU A 153 -3.64 6.51 12.66
C LEU A 153 -2.57 5.41 12.71
N LEU A 154 -2.83 4.32 13.45
CA LEU A 154 -1.91 3.19 13.53
C LEU A 154 -1.78 2.47 12.18
N LEU A 155 -2.89 2.33 11.43
CA LEU A 155 -2.85 1.89 10.03
C LEU A 155 -1.96 2.82 9.18
N SER A 156 -2.11 4.14 9.32
CA SER A 156 -1.26 5.12 8.61
C SER A 156 0.21 5.01 8.98
N ILE A 157 0.53 4.75 10.25
CA ILE A 157 1.90 4.50 10.72
C ILE A 157 2.45 3.21 10.12
N GLY A 158 1.68 2.12 10.13
CA GLY A 158 2.08 0.84 9.55
C GLY A 158 2.38 0.97 8.05
N ILE A 159 1.46 1.55 7.29
CA ILE A 159 1.64 1.84 5.87
C ILE A 159 2.83 2.79 5.66
N GLY A 160 2.98 3.83 6.47
CA GLY A 160 4.14 4.73 6.39
C GLY A 160 5.47 3.99 6.59
N ILE A 161 5.55 3.07 7.54
CA ILE A 161 6.77 2.28 7.80
C ILE A 161 7.16 1.43 6.57
N GLN A 162 6.19 0.81 5.90
CA GLN A 162 6.45 0.02 4.68
C GLN A 162 6.82 0.90 3.47
N ASN A 163 6.27 2.09 3.37
CA ASN A 163 6.53 3.02 2.27
C ASN A 163 7.98 3.52 2.25
N ILE A 164 8.71 3.50 3.38
CA ILE A 164 10.14 3.84 3.41
C ILE A 164 10.97 2.87 2.54
N PRO A 165 10.93 1.53 2.74
CA PRO A 165 11.54 0.60 1.80
C PRO A 165 11.08 0.75 0.36
N GLU A 166 9.80 0.99 0.15
CA GLU A 166 9.18 1.07 -1.18
C GLU A 166 9.67 2.28 -1.97
N GLY A 167 9.71 3.46 -1.38
CA GLY A 167 10.30 4.65 -2.01
C GLY A 167 11.76 4.45 -2.40
N ALA A 168 12.53 3.66 -1.63
CA ALA A 168 13.90 3.29 -1.98
C ALA A 168 13.95 2.30 -3.15
N VAL A 169 13.06 1.29 -3.18
CA VAL A 169 12.97 0.30 -4.27
C VAL A 169 12.63 0.96 -5.60
N VAL A 170 11.78 1.98 -5.61
CA VAL A 170 11.46 2.75 -6.83
C VAL A 170 12.63 3.63 -7.27
N SER A 171 13.20 4.38 -6.35
CA SER A 171 14.13 5.45 -6.70
C SER A 171 15.53 4.95 -7.07
N LEU A 172 16.04 3.88 -6.44
CA LEU A 172 17.39 3.41 -6.68
C LEU A 172 17.63 2.87 -8.11
N PRO A 173 16.75 2.07 -8.73
CA PRO A 173 16.89 1.68 -10.14
C PRO A 173 16.87 2.87 -11.10
N ILE A 174 16.05 3.89 -10.84
CA ILE A 174 16.00 5.12 -11.64
C ILE A 174 17.34 5.88 -11.57
N LYS A 175 17.99 5.88 -10.41
CA LYS A 175 19.37 6.39 -10.29
C LYS A 175 20.35 5.59 -11.14
N GLY A 176 20.22 4.26 -11.15
CA GLY A 176 21.04 3.37 -11.97
C GLY A 176 20.94 3.68 -13.46
N GLU A 177 19.72 3.87 -13.96
CA GLU A 177 19.44 4.17 -15.37
C GLU A 177 19.83 5.60 -15.76
N THR A 178 19.43 6.59 -14.96
CA THR A 178 19.59 8.02 -15.32
C THR A 178 20.92 8.62 -14.88
N GLY A 179 21.65 7.99 -13.97
CA GLY A 179 22.85 8.52 -13.34
C GLY A 179 22.60 9.74 -12.44
N SER A 180 21.35 10.14 -12.22
CA SER A 180 20.97 11.36 -11.49
C SER A 180 20.20 11.03 -10.21
N SER A 181 20.78 11.36 -9.04
CA SER A 181 20.10 11.22 -7.75
C SER A 181 18.88 12.13 -7.63
N SER A 182 18.93 13.34 -8.18
CA SER A 182 17.81 14.28 -8.11
C SER A 182 16.62 13.82 -8.93
N LYS A 183 16.84 13.27 -10.14
CA LYS A 183 15.74 12.67 -10.94
C LYS A 183 15.16 11.46 -10.22
N ALA A 184 16.01 10.57 -9.73
CA ALA A 184 15.58 9.39 -8.99
C ALA A 184 14.75 9.72 -7.75
N PHE A 185 15.19 10.69 -6.97
CA PHE A 185 14.44 11.22 -5.83
C PHE A 185 13.07 11.75 -6.24
N LEU A 186 13.02 12.58 -7.28
CA LEU A 186 11.77 13.17 -7.77
C LEU A 186 10.77 12.08 -8.20
N PHE A 187 11.21 11.08 -8.94
CA PHE A 187 10.34 9.97 -9.35
C PHE A 187 9.87 9.16 -8.14
N GLY A 188 10.77 8.80 -7.20
CA GLY A 188 10.38 8.09 -5.97
C GLY A 188 9.38 8.89 -5.11
N MET A 189 9.57 10.20 -4.98
CA MET A 189 8.61 11.09 -4.31
C MET A 189 7.27 11.13 -5.07
N MET A 190 7.30 11.24 -6.40
CA MET A 190 6.09 11.33 -7.23
C MET A 190 5.27 10.04 -7.22
N SER A 191 5.87 8.85 -7.02
CA SER A 191 5.12 7.61 -6.87
C SER A 191 4.20 7.62 -5.65
N GLY A 192 4.59 8.31 -4.58
CA GLY A 192 3.79 8.44 -3.37
C GLY A 192 2.72 9.53 -3.42
N ILE A 193 2.72 10.44 -4.42
CA ILE A 193 1.77 11.56 -4.43
C ILE A 193 0.32 11.13 -4.59
N VAL A 194 0.10 9.95 -5.14
CA VAL A 194 -1.24 9.36 -5.31
C VAL A 194 -1.85 8.92 -3.98
N GLU A 195 -1.04 8.66 -2.96
CA GLU A 195 -1.49 8.22 -1.64
C GLU A 195 -2.38 9.27 -0.96
N PRO A 196 -1.95 10.53 -0.74
CA PRO A 196 -2.83 11.53 -0.13
C PRO A 196 -4.03 11.88 -1.02
N ILE A 197 -3.92 11.77 -2.35
CA ILE A 197 -5.04 11.97 -3.27
C ILE A 197 -6.08 10.88 -3.09
N ALA A 198 -5.66 9.62 -3.13
CA ALA A 198 -6.54 8.46 -2.92
C ALA A 198 -7.13 8.45 -1.51
N ALA A 199 -6.33 8.84 -0.49
CA ALA A 199 -6.82 8.99 0.88
C ALA A 199 -7.90 10.07 0.99
N GLY A 200 -7.73 11.21 0.34
CA GLY A 200 -8.76 12.25 0.28
C GLY A 200 -10.07 11.76 -0.36
N ILE A 201 -9.97 10.98 -1.45
CA ILE A 201 -11.13 10.37 -2.11
C ILE A 201 -11.79 9.35 -1.17
N GLY A 202 -11.02 8.44 -0.58
CA GLY A 202 -11.52 7.41 0.35
C GLY A 202 -12.22 8.00 1.56
N LEU A 203 -11.62 9.01 2.18
CA LEU A 203 -12.19 9.74 3.31
C LEU A 203 -13.52 10.39 2.94
N PHE A 204 -13.57 11.12 1.81
CA PHE A 204 -14.78 11.77 1.34
C PHE A 204 -15.90 10.75 1.08
N LEU A 205 -15.63 9.67 0.35
CA LEU A 205 -16.62 8.65 0.03
C LEU A 205 -17.15 7.96 1.29
N ALA A 206 -16.27 7.59 2.24
CA ALA A 206 -16.67 6.93 3.47
C ALA A 206 -17.52 7.83 4.39
N MET A 207 -17.30 9.15 4.36
CA MET A 207 -18.12 10.10 5.11
C MET A 207 -19.51 10.34 4.51
N GLN A 208 -19.68 10.19 3.18
CA GLN A 208 -20.95 10.51 2.50
C GLN A 208 -21.95 9.34 2.48
N ILE A 209 -21.49 8.11 2.52
CA ILE A 209 -22.33 6.94 2.27
C ILE A 209 -22.39 6.06 3.52
N GLN A 210 -23.41 6.27 4.35
CA GLN A 210 -23.70 5.39 5.47
C GLN A 210 -24.04 3.99 4.95
N GLY A 211 -23.43 2.95 5.51
CA GLY A 211 -23.59 1.56 5.07
C GLY A 211 -22.60 1.09 3.99
N LEU A 212 -21.78 1.99 3.42
CA LEU A 212 -20.71 1.61 2.51
C LEU A 212 -19.46 1.08 3.26
N MET A 213 -19.39 1.28 4.57
CA MET A 213 -18.24 0.93 5.39
C MET A 213 -17.70 -0.49 5.15
N PRO A 214 -18.49 -1.58 5.29
CA PRO A 214 -17.96 -2.93 5.10
C PRO A 214 -17.55 -3.18 3.65
N TRP A 215 -18.25 -2.59 2.67
CA TRP A 215 -17.88 -2.66 1.26
C TRP A 215 -16.57 -1.98 0.98
N ALA A 216 -16.39 -0.75 1.47
CA ALA A 216 -15.22 0.07 1.18
C ALA A 216 -13.96 -0.49 1.84
N LEU A 217 -14.03 -0.87 3.12
CA LEU A 217 -12.90 -1.48 3.83
C LEU A 217 -12.49 -2.81 3.20
N ALA A 218 -13.45 -3.68 2.90
CA ALA A 218 -13.18 -4.98 2.30
C ALA A 218 -12.70 -4.86 0.83
N PHE A 219 -13.17 -3.86 0.09
CA PHE A 219 -12.67 -3.55 -1.26
C PHE A 219 -11.19 -3.14 -1.22
N ALA A 220 -10.83 -2.21 -0.32
CA ALA A 220 -9.43 -1.79 -0.15
C ALA A 220 -8.54 -2.97 0.27
N ALA A 221 -9.02 -3.83 1.20
CA ALA A 221 -8.32 -5.05 1.58
C ALA A 221 -8.12 -5.99 0.39
N GLY A 222 -9.14 -6.17 -0.47
CA GLY A 222 -9.05 -6.98 -1.68
C GLY A 222 -7.99 -6.48 -2.65
N CYS A 223 -7.93 -5.16 -2.87
CA CYS A 223 -6.87 -4.54 -3.66
C CYS A 223 -5.48 -4.83 -3.07
N MET A 224 -5.29 -4.61 -1.77
CA MET A 224 -4.00 -4.83 -1.11
C MET A 224 -3.57 -6.30 -1.13
N ILE A 225 -4.50 -7.24 -0.86
CA ILE A 225 -4.21 -8.68 -0.93
C ILE A 225 -3.82 -9.10 -2.34
N TYR A 226 -4.45 -8.53 -3.38
CA TYR A 226 -4.10 -8.79 -4.77
C TYR A 226 -2.65 -8.40 -5.05
N VAL A 227 -2.24 -7.18 -4.72
CA VAL A 227 -0.85 -6.71 -4.90
C VAL A 227 0.14 -7.60 -4.16
N VAL A 228 -0.16 -7.94 -2.92
CA VAL A 228 0.73 -8.82 -2.12
C VAL A 228 0.89 -10.19 -2.77
N ALA A 229 -0.20 -10.79 -3.24
CA ALA A 229 -0.20 -12.14 -3.80
C ALA A 229 0.41 -12.20 -5.21
N GLU A 230 0.07 -11.24 -6.07
CA GLU A 230 0.46 -11.23 -7.49
C GLU A 230 1.89 -10.74 -7.70
N GLU A 231 2.33 -9.75 -6.93
CA GLU A 231 3.62 -9.11 -7.19
C GLU A 231 4.62 -9.27 -6.06
N MET A 232 4.25 -8.92 -4.83
CA MET A 232 5.23 -8.83 -3.75
C MET A 232 5.74 -10.21 -3.29
N ILE A 233 4.85 -11.22 -3.19
CA ILE A 233 5.26 -12.58 -2.81
C ILE A 233 6.15 -13.21 -3.88
N PRO A 234 5.83 -13.19 -5.18
CA PRO A 234 6.73 -13.68 -6.22
C PRO A 234 8.08 -12.95 -6.22
N GLU A 235 8.09 -11.63 -6.05
CA GLU A 235 9.32 -10.85 -6.09
C GLU A 235 10.22 -11.11 -4.87
N MET A 236 9.67 -11.19 -3.66
CA MET A 236 10.46 -11.49 -2.45
C MET A 236 11.01 -12.91 -2.43
N THR A 237 10.42 -13.84 -3.20
CA THR A 237 10.86 -15.25 -3.30
C THR A 237 11.67 -15.53 -4.56
N SER A 238 11.81 -14.55 -5.48
CA SER A 238 12.56 -14.69 -6.73
C SER A 238 14.05 -14.96 -6.47
N GLU A 239 14.74 -15.63 -7.42
CA GLU A 239 16.19 -15.85 -7.46
C GLU A 239 16.84 -16.42 -6.16
N GLY A 240 17.04 -17.72 -6.13
CA GLY A 240 17.80 -18.44 -5.08
C GLY A 240 16.96 -18.88 -3.87
N HIS A 241 17.43 -19.91 -3.16
CA HIS A 241 16.80 -20.47 -1.96
C HIS A 241 17.19 -19.72 -0.67
N ASP A 242 17.30 -18.39 -0.71
CA ASP A 242 17.45 -17.64 0.53
C ASP A 242 16.07 -17.37 1.17
N HIS A 243 16.01 -17.38 2.49
CA HIS A 243 14.76 -17.16 3.22
C HIS A 243 14.61 -15.72 3.73
N PHE A 244 15.43 -14.77 3.27
CA PHE A 244 15.43 -13.41 3.78
C PHE A 244 14.10 -12.68 3.53
N GLY A 245 13.51 -12.84 2.34
CA GLY A 245 12.20 -12.28 2.03
C GLY A 245 11.11 -12.81 2.95
N VAL A 246 11.08 -14.13 3.20
CA VAL A 246 10.08 -14.78 4.06
C VAL A 246 10.23 -14.33 5.53
N TRP A 247 11.44 -14.28 6.06
CA TRP A 247 11.66 -13.79 7.43
C TRP A 247 11.32 -12.32 7.57
N SER A 248 11.61 -11.53 6.55
CA SER A 248 11.26 -10.11 6.53
C SER A 248 9.73 -9.91 6.43
N PHE A 249 9.04 -10.73 5.65
CA PHE A 249 7.56 -10.76 5.60
C PHE A 249 6.97 -11.05 6.98
N LEU A 250 7.44 -12.09 7.66
CA LEU A 250 6.98 -12.42 9.01
C LEU A 250 7.26 -11.28 10.00
N LEU A 251 8.42 -10.61 9.88
CA LEU A 251 8.73 -9.46 10.72
C LEU A 251 7.76 -8.30 10.49
N GLY A 252 7.51 -7.94 9.23
CA GLY A 252 6.55 -6.89 8.88
C GLY A 252 5.15 -7.22 9.35
N PHE A 253 4.71 -8.47 9.14
CA PHE A 253 3.42 -8.96 9.63
C PHE A 253 3.27 -8.80 11.15
N VAL A 254 4.27 -9.24 11.93
CA VAL A 254 4.23 -9.17 13.40
C VAL A 254 4.27 -7.73 13.91
N ILE A 255 5.05 -6.85 13.26
CA ILE A 255 5.08 -5.42 13.61
C ILE A 255 3.71 -4.78 13.41
N MET A 256 3.07 -5.02 12.28
CA MET A 256 1.73 -4.47 12.01
C MET A 256 0.68 -5.07 12.93
N LEU A 257 0.73 -6.39 13.17
CA LEU A 257 -0.13 -7.05 14.15
C LEU A 257 0.02 -6.42 15.55
N ALA A 258 1.24 -6.12 15.97
CA ALA A 258 1.48 -5.45 17.25
C ALA A 258 0.88 -4.04 17.29
N LEU A 259 0.97 -3.27 16.20
CA LEU A 259 0.33 -1.97 16.09
C LEU A 259 -1.19 -2.07 16.21
N ASP A 260 -1.81 -3.05 15.53
CA ASP A 260 -3.25 -3.30 15.64
C ASP A 260 -3.66 -3.72 17.06
N CYS A 261 -2.85 -4.52 17.76
CA CYS A 261 -3.13 -4.93 19.14
C CYS A 261 -3.01 -3.81 20.18
N ILE A 262 -2.28 -2.73 19.91
CA ILE A 262 -2.17 -1.57 20.83
C ILE A 262 -3.49 -0.77 20.91
N GLN A 263 -4.42 -1.00 19.98
CA GLN A 263 -5.74 -0.31 19.94
C GLN A 263 -6.73 -0.79 21.01
N PHE A 264 -6.51 -1.95 21.62
CA PHE A 264 -7.45 -2.59 22.55
C PHE A 264 -7.06 -2.43 24.00
#